data_477995e59b0d3ba26846f3b21edbdf19
#
_entry.id   477995e59b0d3ba26846f3b21edbdf19
#
_cell.length_a   1.000
_cell.length_b   1.000
_cell.length_c   1.000
_cell.angle_alpha   90.00
_cell.angle_beta   90.00
_cell.angle_gamma   90.00
#
_symmetry.space_group_name_H-M   'P 1'
#
loop_
_entity.id
_entity.type
_entity.pdbx_description
1 polymer ?
#
loop_
_entity_poly.entity_id
_entity_poly.type
_entity_poly.pdbx_seq_one_letter_code
_entity_poly.pdbx_strand_id
1 'polypeptide(L)'
;MTAETVTCAKGNTYKLHKEHVLTDKKDVSAKPVPVESTKAIVLFIGGAGDKESYYFSGPYGNILAARAAFDKRNESLSAKGRYRSEWLGYNEVRGKQDIQRYVLSLIPYKSCPIYIVGHSLGGWNGAHLTKLMSDWGYRMQMLITLDPVGEGALVWIGSDIYRQRPDPVAVEWINIKATPTNRNSSDGVADFGEKWIVSCEPSLNVNVDTSHANALELFDAPISGGNSASDLLLASIMKEFS
;
A
#
# COMPACT_ATOMS: atom_id res chain seq x y z
N MET A 1 -14.47 -0.38 -24.87
CA MET A 1 -14.26 -1.06 -23.58
C MET A 1 -14.73 -0.13 -22.48
N THR A 2 -15.70 -0.55 -21.70
CA THR A 2 -16.28 0.28 -20.64
C THR A 2 -15.36 0.25 -19.43
N ALA A 3 -14.97 1.43 -18.95
CA ALA A 3 -14.26 1.56 -17.68
C ALA A 3 -15.20 1.06 -16.57
N GLU A 4 -14.71 0.17 -15.70
CA GLU A 4 -15.42 -0.16 -14.48
C GLU A 4 -15.36 1.03 -13.53
N THR A 5 -16.48 1.35 -12.91
CA THR A 5 -16.59 2.40 -11.93
C THR A 5 -17.08 1.81 -10.61
N VAL A 6 -16.54 2.29 -9.50
CA VAL A 6 -17.02 1.97 -8.16
C VAL A 6 -17.68 3.21 -7.60
N THR A 7 -18.88 3.04 -7.06
CA THR A 7 -19.63 4.14 -6.41
C THR A 7 -19.62 3.91 -4.90
N CYS A 8 -19.18 4.91 -4.14
CA CYS A 8 -19.23 4.85 -2.69
C CYS A 8 -20.67 5.08 -2.17
N ALA A 9 -20.92 4.76 -0.90
CA ALA A 9 -22.24 4.89 -0.26
C ALA A 9 -22.83 6.32 -0.32
N LYS A 10 -22.04 7.35 -0.59
CA LYS A 10 -22.48 8.73 -0.79
C LYS A 10 -22.73 9.08 -2.26
N GLY A 11 -22.70 8.13 -3.17
CA GLY A 11 -22.95 8.33 -4.59
C GLY A 11 -21.78 8.82 -5.43
N ASN A 12 -20.59 9.03 -4.83
CA ASN A 12 -19.40 9.38 -5.60
C ASN A 12 -18.93 8.19 -6.42
N THR A 13 -18.65 8.42 -7.68
CA THR A 13 -18.24 7.38 -8.63
C THR A 13 -16.78 7.55 -9.00
N TYR A 14 -15.99 6.49 -8.87
CA TYR A 14 -14.55 6.46 -9.16
C TYR A 14 -14.29 5.59 -10.36
N LYS A 15 -13.43 6.08 -11.28
CA LYS A 15 -13.00 5.29 -12.44
C LYS A 15 -11.89 4.34 -12.02
N LEU A 16 -12.10 3.07 -12.26
CA LEU A 16 -11.06 2.05 -12.14
C LEU A 16 -10.25 2.05 -13.43
N HIS A 17 -8.91 2.11 -13.30
CA HIS A 17 -8.04 1.99 -14.45
C HIS A 17 -7.97 0.54 -14.89
N LYS A 18 -8.51 0.25 -16.08
CA LYS A 18 -8.30 -1.04 -16.74
C LYS A 18 -6.90 -1.07 -17.37
N GLU A 19 -6.40 -2.29 -17.46
CA GLU A 19 -5.13 -2.64 -18.05
C GLU A 19 -4.84 -1.87 -19.36
N HIS A 20 -3.80 -1.05 -19.37
CA HIS A 20 -3.22 -0.53 -20.58
C HIS A 20 -2.10 -1.47 -21.03
N VAL A 21 -2.40 -2.33 -21.97
CA VAL A 21 -1.37 -3.08 -22.69
C VAL A 21 -0.57 -2.08 -23.51
N LEU A 22 0.53 -1.59 -22.97
CA LEU A 22 1.52 -0.88 -23.76
C LEU A 22 2.36 -1.93 -24.48
N THR A 23 2.28 -1.93 -25.81
CA THR A 23 3.23 -2.67 -26.64
C THR A 23 4.61 -2.05 -26.44
N ASP A 24 5.44 -2.70 -25.65
CA ASP A 24 6.82 -2.29 -25.43
C ASP A 24 7.56 -2.29 -26.77
N LYS A 25 7.99 -1.10 -27.21
CA LYS A 25 9.09 -1.02 -28.17
C LYS A 25 10.31 -1.58 -27.44
N LYS A 26 10.86 -2.67 -27.99
CA LYS A 26 12.07 -3.33 -27.50
C LYS A 26 13.19 -2.31 -27.35
N ASP A 27 13.53 -1.97 -26.11
CA ASP A 27 14.85 -1.48 -25.80
C ASP A 27 15.79 -2.67 -25.66
N VAL A 28 16.67 -2.81 -26.63
CA VAL A 28 17.64 -3.88 -26.75
C VAL A 28 18.85 -3.49 -25.92
N SER A 29 18.93 -3.93 -24.68
CA SER A 29 20.17 -4.36 -24.00
C SER A 29 19.98 -4.63 -22.52
N ALA A 30 19.21 -5.63 -22.15
CA ALA A 30 19.38 -6.28 -20.86
C ALA A 30 19.37 -7.78 -21.13
N LYS A 31 20.37 -8.51 -20.58
CA LYS A 31 20.38 -9.97 -20.62
C LYS A 31 19.02 -10.47 -20.11
N PRO A 32 18.41 -11.43 -20.77
CA PRO A 32 17.17 -12.01 -20.26
C PRO A 32 17.43 -12.61 -18.89
N VAL A 33 16.96 -11.95 -17.84
CA VAL A 33 16.73 -12.58 -16.54
C VAL A 33 15.69 -13.65 -16.82
N PRO A 34 15.86 -14.91 -16.36
CA PRO A 34 14.83 -15.92 -16.52
C PRO A 34 13.54 -15.33 -15.99
N VAL A 35 12.53 -15.25 -16.83
CA VAL A 35 11.17 -14.80 -16.48
C VAL A 35 10.54 -15.95 -15.69
N GLU A 36 11.01 -16.20 -14.49
CA GLU A 36 10.20 -16.80 -13.45
C GLU A 36 9.13 -15.78 -13.17
N SER A 37 7.95 -16.06 -13.66
CA SER A 37 6.82 -15.16 -13.73
C SER A 37 6.30 -14.84 -12.34
N THR A 38 6.95 -13.90 -11.66
CA THR A 38 6.32 -13.22 -10.52
C THR A 38 5.03 -12.61 -11.05
N LYS A 39 3.90 -13.15 -10.59
CA LYS A 39 2.60 -12.79 -11.12
C LYS A 39 1.95 -11.62 -10.39
N ALA A 40 2.48 -11.22 -9.23
CA ALA A 40 2.01 -10.09 -8.45
C ALA A 40 3.13 -9.50 -7.59
N ILE A 41 3.11 -8.19 -7.37
CA ILE A 41 4.02 -7.49 -6.45
C ILE A 41 3.22 -6.90 -5.29
N VAL A 42 3.66 -7.16 -4.07
CA VAL A 42 3.09 -6.58 -2.85
C VAL A 42 4.13 -5.67 -2.20
N LEU A 43 3.84 -4.38 -2.14
CA LEU A 43 4.71 -3.37 -1.52
C LEU A 43 4.19 -3.05 -0.11
N PHE A 44 4.96 -3.40 0.91
CA PHE A 44 4.69 -3.03 2.29
C PHE A 44 5.47 -1.76 2.62
N ILE A 45 4.76 -0.64 2.86
CA ILE A 45 5.36 0.68 3.00
C ILE A 45 5.21 1.14 4.45
N GLY A 46 6.35 1.30 5.13
CA GLY A 46 6.41 1.71 6.53
C GLY A 46 6.33 3.22 6.72
N GLY A 47 5.90 3.63 7.92
CA GLY A 47 5.85 5.02 8.35
C GLY A 47 7.16 5.56 8.91
N ALA A 48 7.06 6.67 9.66
CA ALA A 48 8.19 7.26 10.35
C ALA A 48 8.80 6.29 11.37
N GLY A 49 10.13 6.16 11.37
CA GLY A 49 10.84 5.26 12.28
C GLY A 49 10.59 3.77 12.05
N ASP A 50 9.93 3.37 10.97
CA ASP A 50 9.61 1.97 10.72
C ASP A 50 10.79 1.21 10.10
N LYS A 51 11.29 1.63 8.95
CA LYS A 51 12.42 1.04 8.27
C LYS A 51 13.75 1.68 8.68
N GLU A 52 13.76 2.98 8.82
CA GLU A 52 14.91 3.76 9.22
C GLU A 52 14.60 4.55 10.49
N SER A 53 15.62 4.95 11.24
CA SER A 53 15.42 5.80 12.42
C SER A 53 14.83 7.16 12.03
N TYR A 54 13.92 7.66 12.85
CA TYR A 54 13.28 8.96 12.70
C TYR A 54 13.42 9.74 14.00
N TYR A 55 14.10 10.89 13.96
CA TYR A 55 14.43 11.69 15.15
C TYR A 55 14.99 10.86 16.32
N PHE A 56 16.00 10.03 16.05
CA PHE A 56 16.69 9.15 17.02
C PHE A 56 15.81 8.01 17.59
N SER A 57 14.68 7.69 16.96
CA SER A 57 13.76 6.65 17.38
C SER A 57 13.54 5.66 16.24
N GLY A 58 13.46 4.38 16.56
CA GLY A 58 13.34 3.28 15.57
C GLY A 58 14.72 2.69 15.19
N PRO A 59 14.79 1.77 14.19
CA PRO A 59 13.65 1.26 13.40
C PRO A 59 12.75 0.31 14.21
N TYR A 60 11.43 0.46 14.06
CA TYR A 60 10.45 -0.35 14.80
C TYR A 60 9.98 -1.59 14.03
N GLY A 61 10.04 -1.58 12.71
CA GLY A 61 9.63 -2.70 11.87
C GLY A 61 8.14 -3.05 11.93
N ASN A 62 7.25 -2.07 12.19
CA ASN A 62 5.82 -2.31 12.34
C ASN A 62 5.20 -2.98 11.10
N ILE A 63 5.42 -2.41 9.92
CA ILE A 63 4.91 -2.99 8.66
C ILE A 63 5.72 -4.23 8.24
N LEU A 64 6.98 -4.34 8.65
CA LEU A 64 7.79 -5.54 8.43
C LEU A 64 7.19 -6.74 9.15
N ALA A 65 6.65 -6.55 10.36
CA ALA A 65 5.95 -7.62 11.09
C ALA A 65 4.71 -8.11 10.34
N ALA A 66 3.91 -7.19 9.77
CA ALA A 66 2.75 -7.52 8.95
C ALA A 66 3.17 -8.29 7.68
N ARG A 67 4.21 -7.83 6.98
CA ARG A 67 4.78 -8.52 5.82
C ARG A 67 5.25 -9.93 6.19
N ALA A 68 6.05 -10.05 7.24
CA ALA A 68 6.61 -11.35 7.67
C ALA A 68 5.53 -12.36 8.03
N ALA A 69 4.46 -11.92 8.72
CA ALA A 69 3.32 -12.76 9.04
C ALA A 69 2.56 -13.21 7.78
N PHE A 70 2.31 -12.28 6.84
CA PHE A 70 1.68 -12.58 5.55
C PHE A 70 2.50 -13.58 4.74
N ASP A 71 3.80 -13.34 4.57
CA ASP A 71 4.69 -14.22 3.80
C ASP A 71 4.81 -15.60 4.43
N LYS A 72 4.91 -15.69 5.76
CA LYS A 72 4.98 -16.98 6.47
C LYS A 72 3.71 -17.81 6.27
N ARG A 73 2.53 -17.19 6.35
CA ARG A 73 1.26 -17.90 6.09
C ARG A 73 1.10 -18.36 4.64
N ASN A 74 1.72 -17.67 3.70
CA ASN A 74 1.58 -17.88 2.27
C ASN A 74 2.89 -18.34 1.60
N GLU A 75 3.80 -18.95 2.36
CA GLU A 75 5.14 -19.36 1.90
C GLU A 75 5.09 -20.21 0.64
N SER A 76 4.16 -21.17 0.55
CA SER A 76 4.03 -22.04 -0.61
C SER A 76 3.66 -21.30 -1.90
N LEU A 77 2.94 -20.17 -1.81
CA LEU A 77 2.57 -19.33 -2.95
C LEU A 77 3.74 -18.45 -3.38
N SER A 78 4.41 -17.84 -2.41
CA SER A 78 5.63 -17.05 -2.63
C SER A 78 6.74 -17.92 -3.26
N ALA A 79 7.00 -19.10 -2.72
CA ALA A 79 7.98 -20.05 -3.27
C ALA A 79 7.67 -20.50 -4.71
N LYS A 80 6.39 -20.50 -5.11
CA LYS A 80 5.95 -20.78 -6.49
C LYS A 80 5.97 -19.54 -7.39
N GLY A 81 6.51 -18.42 -6.93
CA GLY A 81 6.54 -17.15 -7.69
C GLY A 81 5.16 -16.55 -7.95
N ARG A 82 4.12 -16.95 -7.20
CA ARG A 82 2.76 -16.39 -7.37
C ARG A 82 2.70 -14.92 -6.99
N TYR A 83 3.42 -14.53 -5.95
CA TYR A 83 3.67 -13.13 -5.62
C TYR A 83 5.09 -12.97 -5.06
N ARG A 84 5.55 -11.73 -5.07
CA ARG A 84 6.74 -11.27 -4.37
C ARG A 84 6.37 -10.08 -3.49
N SER A 85 6.79 -10.09 -2.23
CA SER A 85 6.60 -8.97 -1.31
C SER A 85 7.91 -8.20 -1.11
N GLU A 86 7.80 -6.87 -0.95
CA GLU A 86 8.95 -6.02 -0.65
C GLU A 86 8.62 -5.03 0.46
N TRP A 87 9.62 -4.68 1.26
CA TRP A 87 9.53 -3.71 2.34
C TRP A 87 10.22 -2.41 1.96
N LEU A 88 9.45 -1.31 1.97
CA LEU A 88 9.89 0.03 1.63
C LEU A 88 9.63 1.01 2.78
N GLY A 89 10.47 2.03 2.91
CA GLY A 89 10.19 3.20 3.73
C GLY A 89 9.27 4.19 3.00
N TYR A 90 8.55 5.04 3.74
CA TYR A 90 7.69 6.06 3.13
C TYR A 90 8.47 7.03 2.22
N ASN A 91 9.74 7.31 2.54
CA ASN A 91 10.64 8.16 1.77
C ASN A 91 11.11 7.51 0.46
N GLU A 92 11.20 6.18 0.40
CA GLU A 92 11.60 5.44 -0.80
C GLU A 92 10.52 5.44 -1.90
N VAL A 93 9.31 5.85 -1.58
CA VAL A 93 8.16 5.88 -2.52
C VAL A 93 7.72 7.31 -2.85
N ARG A 94 8.57 8.31 -2.54
CA ARG A 94 8.30 9.72 -2.80
C ARG A 94 9.26 10.30 -3.83
N GLY A 95 8.68 11.01 -4.81
CA GLY A 95 9.47 11.65 -5.86
C GLY A 95 9.89 10.65 -6.96
N LYS A 96 10.05 11.19 -8.17
CA LYS A 96 10.28 10.37 -9.37
C LYS A 96 11.56 9.53 -9.29
N GLN A 97 12.62 10.08 -8.71
CA GLN A 97 13.92 9.39 -8.65
C GLN A 97 13.88 8.19 -7.70
N ASP A 98 13.28 8.36 -6.51
CA ASP A 98 13.18 7.28 -5.53
C ASP A 98 12.20 6.20 -5.99
N ILE A 99 11.06 6.58 -6.55
CA ILE A 99 10.14 5.62 -7.16
C ILE A 99 10.84 4.84 -8.27
N GLN A 100 11.61 5.49 -9.13
CA GLN A 100 12.36 4.81 -10.19
C GLN A 100 13.39 3.83 -9.62
N ARG A 101 14.10 4.24 -8.57
CA ARG A 101 15.16 3.45 -7.94
C ARG A 101 14.62 2.29 -7.11
N TYR A 102 13.64 2.53 -6.26
CA TYR A 102 13.21 1.59 -5.23
C TYR A 102 11.93 0.83 -5.59
N VAL A 103 11.06 1.40 -6.44
CA VAL A 103 9.78 0.78 -6.80
C VAL A 103 9.83 0.14 -8.18
N LEU A 104 10.17 0.91 -9.23
CA LEU A 104 10.11 0.39 -10.61
C LEU A 104 11.09 -0.74 -10.85
N SER A 105 12.23 -0.77 -10.16
CA SER A 105 13.21 -1.87 -10.22
C SER A 105 12.67 -3.21 -9.71
N LEU A 106 11.59 -3.21 -8.93
CA LEU A 106 10.96 -4.40 -8.36
C LEU A 106 9.87 -4.99 -9.27
N ILE A 107 9.37 -4.21 -10.23
CA ILE A 107 8.21 -4.55 -11.05
C ILE A 107 8.68 -5.15 -12.37
N PRO A 108 8.37 -6.43 -12.65
CA PRO A 108 8.91 -7.12 -13.82
C PRO A 108 8.34 -6.61 -15.14
N TYR A 109 7.08 -6.15 -15.16
CA TYR A 109 6.38 -5.62 -16.34
C TYR A 109 5.16 -4.78 -15.92
N LYS A 110 4.70 -3.86 -16.78
CA LYS A 110 3.65 -2.88 -16.41
C LYS A 110 2.29 -3.50 -16.11
N SER A 111 1.93 -4.58 -16.77
CA SER A 111 0.68 -5.30 -16.53
C SER A 111 0.72 -6.20 -15.28
N CYS A 112 1.87 -6.32 -14.61
CA CYS A 112 1.97 -7.02 -13.34
C CYS A 112 1.06 -6.34 -12.30
N PRO A 113 0.14 -7.07 -11.67
CA PRO A 113 -0.72 -6.50 -10.63
C PRO A 113 0.11 -6.08 -9.42
N ILE A 114 -0.10 -4.83 -8.99
CA ILE A 114 0.60 -4.21 -7.87
C ILE A 114 -0.38 -3.98 -6.74
N TYR A 115 0.03 -4.42 -5.56
CA TYR A 115 -0.68 -4.29 -4.30
C TYR A 115 0.16 -3.43 -3.36
N ILE A 116 -0.46 -2.48 -2.67
CA ILE A 116 0.22 -1.63 -1.69
C ILE A 116 -0.45 -1.80 -0.33
N VAL A 117 0.37 -2.09 0.69
CA VAL A 117 -0.02 -2.07 2.11
C VAL A 117 0.81 -1.00 2.79
N GLY A 118 0.21 0.13 3.10
CA GLY A 118 0.90 1.29 3.66
C GLY A 118 0.45 1.62 5.08
N HIS A 119 1.39 1.80 6.00
CA HIS A 119 1.12 2.16 7.40
C HIS A 119 1.58 3.60 7.68
N SER A 120 0.78 4.37 8.43
CA SER A 120 1.16 5.72 8.88
C SER A 120 1.54 6.62 7.68
N LEU A 121 2.72 7.28 7.68
CA LEU A 121 3.23 8.05 6.54
C LEU A 121 3.39 7.20 5.27
N GLY A 122 3.61 5.89 5.43
CA GLY A 122 3.64 4.93 4.32
C GLY A 122 2.26 4.74 3.68
N GLY A 123 1.19 4.84 4.46
CA GLY A 123 -0.18 4.87 3.94
C GLY A 123 -0.47 6.11 3.11
N TRP A 124 0.01 7.28 3.56
CA TRP A 124 -0.10 8.54 2.84
C TRP A 124 0.68 8.53 1.52
N ASN A 125 1.98 8.27 1.56
CA ASN A 125 2.80 8.23 0.35
C ASN A 125 2.46 7.06 -0.57
N GLY A 126 2.06 5.91 0.00
CA GLY A 126 1.58 4.76 -0.76
C GLY A 126 0.32 5.07 -1.56
N ALA A 127 -0.61 5.85 -0.99
CA ALA A 127 -1.80 6.31 -1.69
C ALA A 127 -1.44 7.25 -2.87
N HIS A 128 -0.50 8.16 -2.69
CA HIS A 128 0.04 8.97 -3.80
C HIS A 128 0.71 8.10 -4.87
N LEU A 129 1.47 7.08 -4.44
CA LEU A 129 2.13 6.17 -5.35
C LEU A 129 1.14 5.47 -6.28
N THR A 130 -0.04 5.06 -5.78
CA THR A 130 -1.06 4.41 -6.64
C THR A 130 -1.47 5.29 -7.80
N LYS A 131 -1.71 6.59 -7.56
CA LYS A 131 -2.07 7.55 -8.61
C LYS A 131 -0.94 7.72 -9.63
N LEU A 132 0.28 7.95 -9.16
CA LEU A 132 1.44 8.14 -10.03
C LEU A 132 1.71 6.90 -10.90
N MET A 133 1.68 5.72 -10.30
CA MET A 133 1.90 4.47 -11.01
C MET A 133 0.79 4.20 -12.03
N SER A 134 -0.45 4.47 -11.67
CA SER A 134 -1.59 4.37 -12.59
C SER A 134 -1.45 5.33 -13.79
N ASP A 135 -1.06 6.58 -13.54
CA ASP A 135 -0.82 7.57 -14.61
C ASP A 135 0.33 7.16 -15.55
N TRP A 136 1.29 6.38 -15.05
CA TRP A 136 2.37 5.80 -15.86
C TRP A 136 1.99 4.47 -16.54
N GLY A 137 0.74 4.03 -16.40
CA GLY A 137 0.20 2.83 -17.04
C GLY A 137 0.52 1.52 -16.32
N TYR A 138 0.86 1.56 -15.04
CA TYR A 138 1.00 0.37 -14.20
C TYR A 138 -0.36 -0.07 -13.66
N ARG A 139 -0.52 -1.39 -13.45
CA ARG A 139 -1.77 -1.98 -12.95
C ARG A 139 -1.82 -1.95 -11.42
N MET A 140 -2.56 -0.99 -10.87
CA MET A 140 -2.77 -0.88 -9.41
C MET A 140 -4.00 -1.70 -9.00
N GLN A 141 -3.77 -2.88 -8.45
CA GLN A 141 -4.84 -3.82 -8.13
C GLN A 141 -5.49 -3.53 -6.79
N MET A 142 -4.70 -3.25 -5.75
CA MET A 142 -5.25 -2.97 -4.42
C MET A 142 -4.37 -1.98 -3.65
N LEU A 143 -5.02 -1.09 -2.90
CA LEU A 143 -4.42 -0.27 -1.86
C LEU A 143 -5.03 -0.65 -0.50
N ILE A 144 -4.19 -0.93 0.48
CA ILE A 144 -4.57 -1.08 1.88
C ILE A 144 -3.84 0.00 2.67
N THR A 145 -4.58 0.89 3.31
CA THR A 145 -4.03 1.92 4.20
C THR A 145 -4.34 1.55 5.65
N LEU A 146 -3.28 1.45 6.46
CA LEU A 146 -3.32 1.11 7.87
C LEU A 146 -3.04 2.36 8.69
N ASP A 147 -4.07 2.96 9.26
CA ASP A 147 -4.05 4.19 10.05
C ASP A 147 -3.17 5.29 9.42
N PRO A 148 -3.48 5.73 8.19
CA PRO A 148 -2.63 6.64 7.43
C PRO A 148 -2.56 8.02 8.08
N VAL A 149 -1.36 8.60 8.11
CA VAL A 149 -1.02 9.90 8.70
C VAL A 149 -0.35 10.78 7.66
N GLY A 150 -0.63 12.09 7.66
CA GLY A 150 0.01 13.01 6.71
C GLY A 150 -0.74 14.32 6.46
N GLU A 151 -1.86 14.59 7.12
CA GLU A 151 -2.59 15.86 6.96
C GLU A 151 -1.93 17.04 7.70
N GLY A 152 -1.09 16.76 8.70
CA GLY A 152 -0.51 17.79 9.55
C GLY A 152 0.57 18.64 8.89
N ALA A 153 0.45 19.97 9.01
CA ALA A 153 1.42 20.91 8.45
C ALA A 153 2.84 20.70 9.02
N LEU A 154 2.96 20.33 10.29
CA LEU A 154 4.26 20.09 10.95
C LEU A 154 4.95 18.82 10.39
N VAL A 155 4.16 17.80 10.03
CA VAL A 155 4.69 16.57 9.42
C VAL A 155 5.24 16.85 8.03
N TRP A 156 4.64 17.77 7.26
CA TRP A 156 5.17 18.16 5.95
C TRP A 156 6.56 18.82 6.02
N ILE A 157 6.88 19.49 7.14
CA ILE A 157 8.18 20.14 7.34
C ILE A 157 9.21 19.11 7.80
N GLY A 158 8.81 18.16 8.66
CA GLY A 158 9.71 17.19 9.29
C GLY A 158 9.84 15.86 8.57
N SER A 159 9.03 15.58 7.54
CA SER A 159 9.00 14.29 6.85
C SER A 159 8.97 14.44 5.34
N ASP A 160 9.56 13.47 4.65
CA ASP A 160 9.58 13.44 3.19
C ASP A 160 8.27 12.83 2.65
N ILE A 161 7.16 13.59 2.79
CA ILE A 161 5.84 13.22 2.30
C ILE A 161 5.27 14.26 1.33
N TYR A 162 4.27 13.86 0.55
CA TYR A 162 3.51 14.79 -0.28
C TYR A 162 2.65 15.70 0.59
N ARG A 163 2.58 17.00 0.23
CA ARG A 163 1.81 18.00 0.98
C ARG A 163 0.33 18.01 0.62
N GLN A 164 0.00 17.56 -0.57
CA GLN A 164 -1.38 17.48 -1.03
C GLN A 164 -2.04 16.21 -0.47
N ARG A 165 -3.33 16.26 -0.22
CA ARG A 165 -4.11 15.08 0.12
C ARG A 165 -4.03 14.07 -1.04
N PRO A 166 -3.81 12.77 -0.76
CA PRO A 166 -3.78 11.75 -1.79
C PRO A 166 -5.12 11.64 -2.53
N ASP A 167 -5.05 11.33 -3.83
CA ASP A 167 -6.16 10.94 -4.69
C ASP A 167 -5.84 9.54 -5.26
N PRO A 168 -6.00 8.47 -4.44
CA PRO A 168 -5.51 7.15 -4.81
C PRO A 168 -6.32 6.53 -5.94
N VAL A 169 -5.61 5.77 -6.79
CA VAL A 169 -6.20 5.02 -7.90
C VAL A 169 -5.79 3.56 -7.79
N ALA A 170 -6.75 2.71 -7.45
CA ALA A 170 -6.62 1.26 -7.40
C ALA A 170 -7.97 0.61 -7.73
N VAL A 171 -7.96 -0.67 -8.14
CA VAL A 171 -9.21 -1.42 -8.37
C VAL A 171 -10.00 -1.56 -7.07
N GLU A 172 -9.30 -1.85 -5.97
CA GLU A 172 -9.86 -1.92 -4.63
C GLU A 172 -9.03 -1.05 -3.68
N TRP A 173 -9.69 -0.33 -2.78
CA TRP A 173 -9.05 0.39 -1.69
C TRP A 173 -9.71 0.04 -0.35
N ILE A 174 -8.92 -0.46 0.57
CA ILE A 174 -9.32 -0.76 1.95
C ILE A 174 -8.61 0.22 2.87
N ASN A 175 -9.37 0.98 3.66
CA ASN A 175 -8.82 1.85 4.70
C ASN A 175 -9.17 1.32 6.08
N ILE A 176 -8.16 1.15 6.93
CA ILE A 176 -8.30 0.68 8.31
C ILE A 176 -7.75 1.74 9.24
N LYS A 177 -8.58 2.22 10.15
CA LYS A 177 -8.24 3.25 11.13
C LYS A 177 -8.07 2.62 12.52
N ALA A 178 -6.98 2.93 13.18
CA ALA A 178 -6.78 2.62 14.59
C ALA A 178 -7.67 3.51 15.47
N THR A 179 -8.50 2.88 16.31
CA THR A 179 -9.37 3.56 17.28
C THR A 179 -9.28 2.87 18.63
N PRO A 180 -8.09 2.94 19.30
CA PRO A 180 -7.86 2.20 20.52
C PRO A 180 -8.75 2.67 21.67
N THR A 181 -9.35 1.71 22.38
CA THR A 181 -9.99 1.96 23.68
C THR A 181 -8.95 2.38 24.72
N ASN A 182 -7.77 1.75 24.69
CA ASN A 182 -6.64 2.07 25.56
C ASN A 182 -5.50 2.68 24.73
N ARG A 183 -5.36 3.98 24.80
CA ARG A 183 -4.36 4.74 24.02
C ARG A 183 -2.96 4.60 24.61
N ASN A 184 -1.95 4.66 23.73
CA ASN A 184 -0.55 4.68 24.10
C ASN A 184 0.21 5.84 23.39
N SER A 185 1.51 5.90 23.56
CA SER A 185 2.35 6.97 22.99
C SER A 185 2.32 7.01 21.47
N SER A 186 2.16 5.87 20.79
CA SER A 186 2.11 5.83 19.31
C SER A 186 0.87 6.53 18.75
N ASP A 187 -0.25 6.46 19.48
CA ASP A 187 -1.48 7.15 19.09
C ASP A 187 -1.32 8.68 19.21
N GLY A 188 -0.56 9.15 20.22
CA GLY A 188 -0.22 10.57 20.33
C GLY A 188 0.68 11.05 19.19
N VAL A 189 1.63 10.22 18.74
CA VAL A 189 2.47 10.53 17.58
C VAL A 189 1.62 10.61 16.31
N ALA A 190 0.69 9.68 16.12
CA ALA A 190 -0.21 9.69 14.97
C ALA A 190 -1.14 10.92 14.96
N ASP A 191 -1.65 11.33 16.13
CA ASP A 191 -2.48 12.53 16.24
C ASP A 191 -1.66 13.81 15.95
N PHE A 192 -0.41 13.88 16.41
CA PHE A 192 0.49 14.97 16.07
C PHE A 192 0.74 15.09 14.56
N GLY A 193 0.86 13.96 13.88
CA GLY A 193 1.01 13.89 12.42
C GLY A 193 -0.29 14.15 11.64
N GLU A 194 -1.40 14.27 12.34
CA GLU A 194 -2.76 14.37 11.84
C GLU A 194 -3.13 13.18 10.92
N LYS A 195 -3.97 12.31 11.46
CA LYS A 195 -4.49 11.15 10.73
C LYS A 195 -5.30 11.59 9.52
N TRP A 196 -5.10 10.94 8.41
CA TRP A 196 -5.89 11.20 7.21
C TRP A 196 -7.36 10.80 7.42
N ILE A 197 -8.25 11.78 7.33
CA ILE A 197 -9.69 11.56 7.42
C ILE A 197 -10.19 11.08 6.06
N VAL A 198 -10.15 9.76 5.88
CA VAL A 198 -10.70 9.08 4.71
C VAL A 198 -12.20 8.92 4.87
N SER A 199 -13.00 9.37 3.91
CA SER A 199 -14.47 9.37 4.00
C SER A 199 -15.12 8.29 3.13
N CYS A 200 -15.47 8.58 1.90
CA CYS A 200 -16.29 7.70 1.06
C CYS A 200 -15.56 7.12 -0.15
N GLU A 201 -14.28 7.36 -0.28
CA GLU A 201 -13.49 6.92 -1.44
C GLU A 201 -13.10 5.43 -1.41
N PRO A 202 -12.74 4.84 -0.24
CA PRO A 202 -12.38 3.42 -0.22
C PRO A 202 -13.58 2.51 -0.42
N SER A 203 -13.32 1.34 -1.01
CA SER A 203 -14.30 0.24 -1.13
C SER A 203 -14.73 -0.28 0.25
N LEU A 204 -13.81 -0.24 1.21
CA LEU A 204 -14.04 -0.62 2.61
C LEU A 204 -13.30 0.37 3.52
N ASN A 205 -14.02 0.96 4.48
CA ASN A 205 -13.48 1.92 5.44
C ASN A 205 -13.92 1.53 6.84
N VAL A 206 -13.01 1.03 7.67
CA VAL A 206 -13.30 0.40 8.95
C VAL A 206 -12.42 0.91 10.08
N ASN A 207 -12.93 0.79 11.31
CA ASN A 207 -12.18 1.05 12.54
C ASN A 207 -11.82 -0.26 13.23
N VAL A 208 -10.62 -0.33 13.81
CA VAL A 208 -10.13 -1.47 14.59
C VAL A 208 -9.67 -0.96 15.95
N ASP A 209 -10.08 -1.65 17.02
CA ASP A 209 -9.68 -1.32 18.40
C ASP A 209 -8.25 -1.80 18.67
N THR A 210 -7.30 -1.07 18.12
CA THR A 210 -5.86 -1.29 18.35
C THR A 210 -5.10 0.02 18.25
N SER A 211 -3.86 0.06 18.76
CA SER A 211 -3.04 1.27 18.72
C SER A 211 -2.38 1.48 17.34
N HIS A 212 -2.01 2.73 17.06
CA HIS A 212 -1.38 3.14 15.80
C HIS A 212 -0.20 2.27 15.38
N ALA A 213 0.71 1.93 16.31
CA ALA A 213 1.92 1.16 15.98
C ALA A 213 1.66 -0.31 15.62
N ASN A 214 0.47 -0.85 15.88
CA ASN A 214 0.16 -2.27 15.66
C ASN A 214 -0.26 -2.57 14.22
N ALA A 215 0.62 -2.28 13.24
CA ALA A 215 0.34 -2.50 11.83
C ALA A 215 -0.06 -3.95 11.50
N LEU A 216 0.54 -4.94 12.18
CA LEU A 216 0.17 -6.34 12.03
C LEU A 216 -1.29 -6.59 12.46
N GLU A 217 -1.69 -6.08 13.61
CA GLU A 217 -3.06 -6.26 14.12
C GLU A 217 -4.08 -5.53 13.24
N LEU A 218 -3.77 -4.31 12.78
CA LEU A 218 -4.61 -3.59 11.81
C LEU A 218 -4.80 -4.40 10.52
N PHE A 219 -3.76 -5.08 10.05
CA PHE A 219 -3.78 -5.86 8.82
C PHE A 219 -4.52 -7.19 8.96
N ASP A 220 -4.49 -7.80 10.15
CA ASP A 220 -5.03 -9.14 10.43
C ASP A 220 -6.34 -9.15 11.20
N ALA A 221 -6.81 -8.00 11.70
CA ALA A 221 -8.11 -7.92 12.37
C ALA A 221 -9.26 -8.25 11.42
N PRO A 222 -10.30 -8.96 11.87
CA PRO A 222 -11.51 -9.20 11.08
C PRO A 222 -12.23 -7.88 10.77
N ILE A 223 -12.44 -7.59 9.49
CA ILE A 223 -13.01 -6.32 9.02
C ILE A 223 -14.26 -6.48 8.15
N SER A 224 -14.43 -7.60 7.46
CA SER A 224 -15.57 -7.83 6.57
C SER A 224 -15.90 -9.31 6.48
N GLY A 225 -17.09 -9.69 6.95
CA GLY A 225 -17.55 -11.08 6.88
C GLY A 225 -16.62 -12.09 7.57
N GLY A 226 -15.87 -11.64 8.58
CA GLY A 226 -14.87 -12.45 9.28
C GLY A 226 -13.48 -12.47 8.61
N ASN A 227 -13.34 -11.86 7.42
CA ASN A 227 -12.04 -11.76 6.74
C ASN A 227 -11.28 -10.51 7.20
N SER A 228 -9.97 -10.63 7.29
CA SER A 228 -9.03 -9.52 7.50
C SER A 228 -8.63 -8.87 6.17
N ALA A 229 -7.93 -7.72 6.23
CA ALA A 229 -7.35 -7.12 5.03
C ALA A 229 -6.29 -8.04 4.39
N SER A 230 -5.57 -8.81 5.20
CA SER A 230 -4.60 -9.79 4.69
C SER A 230 -5.28 -10.96 3.95
N ASP A 231 -6.46 -11.39 4.40
CA ASP A 231 -7.24 -12.42 3.70
C ASP A 231 -7.79 -11.89 2.36
N LEU A 232 -8.28 -10.65 2.35
CA LEU A 232 -8.76 -9.99 1.13
C LEU A 232 -7.63 -9.77 0.12
N LEU A 233 -6.44 -9.37 0.59
CA LEU A 233 -5.25 -9.28 -0.25
C LEU A 233 -4.90 -10.63 -0.87
N LEU A 234 -4.84 -11.69 -0.05
CA LEU A 234 -4.57 -13.04 -0.55
C LEU A 234 -5.60 -13.50 -1.57
N ALA A 235 -6.88 -13.30 -1.29
CA ALA A 235 -7.95 -13.67 -2.20
C ALA A 235 -7.85 -12.93 -3.54
N SER A 236 -7.48 -11.64 -3.51
CA SER A 236 -7.26 -10.84 -4.72
C SER A 236 -6.05 -11.34 -5.52
N ILE A 237 -4.93 -11.67 -4.86
CA ILE A 237 -3.76 -12.28 -5.49
C ILE A 237 -4.15 -13.62 -6.14
N MET A 238 -4.92 -14.46 -5.46
CA MET A 238 -5.32 -15.78 -5.97
C MET A 238 -6.20 -15.70 -7.23
N LYS A 239 -7.03 -14.66 -7.36
CA LYS A 239 -7.83 -14.43 -8.59
C LYS A 239 -6.99 -14.23 -9.84
N GLU A 240 -5.74 -13.78 -9.71
CA GLU A 240 -4.83 -13.59 -10.85
C GLU A 240 -4.35 -14.93 -11.46
N PHE A 241 -4.70 -16.07 -10.85
CA PHE A 241 -4.27 -17.41 -11.25
C PHE A 241 -5.43 -18.34 -11.64
N SER A 242 -6.65 -17.83 -11.55
CA SER A 242 -7.89 -18.57 -11.85
C SER A 242 -8.17 -18.63 -13.35
#